data_427d43ee24385c4cfb0fa898f426c3ed
#
_entry.id   427d43ee24385c4cfb0fa898f426c3ed
#
_cell.length_a   1.000
_cell.length_b   1.000
_cell.length_c   1.000
_cell.angle_alpha   90.00
_cell.angle_beta   90.00
_cell.angle_gamma   90.00
#
_symmetry.space_group_name_H-M   'P 1'
#
loop_
_entity.id
_entity.type
_entity.pdbx_description
1 polymer ?
#
loop_
_entity_poly.entity_id
_entity_poly.type
_entity_poly.pdbx_seq_one_letter_code
_entity_poly.pdbx_strand_id
1 'polypeptide(L)'
;MIGARFLVPLAALCLGVAAQAQEDVSELVGVCVTCHGEDGRPIEPDYPIIWGQEFYYLYVQLKDYQAGRRANEIMQPMVADLTKEQMQALAQYFSEQSWPTIGYRAGGADIASGKTAVGAGQCTQCHLGDFTGSSRVPRLAGQNPAYLERTMLDLKNRIRLNAPDKSALFRAYEDNDIVAMAHYLGGMSSR
;
A
#
# COMPACT_ATOMS: atom_id res chain seq x y z
N MET A 1 36.53 -68.93 -17.02
CA MET A 1 35.35 -68.38 -16.35
C MET A 1 35.38 -66.85 -16.52
N ILE A 2 34.58 -66.33 -17.45
CA ILE A 2 34.57 -64.90 -17.87
C ILE A 2 33.40 -64.27 -17.17
N GLY A 3 33.69 -63.38 -16.19
CA GLY A 3 32.66 -62.66 -15.45
C GLY A 3 32.12 -61.47 -16.23
N ALA A 4 30.84 -61.50 -16.60
CA ALA A 4 30.15 -60.38 -17.21
C ALA A 4 29.82 -59.28 -16.19
N ARG A 5 30.39 -58.08 -16.35
CA ARG A 5 30.04 -56.89 -15.57
C ARG A 5 28.85 -56.19 -16.22
N PHE A 6 27.72 -56.22 -15.55
CA PHE A 6 26.55 -55.44 -15.93
C PHE A 6 26.78 -53.98 -15.50
N LEU A 7 26.88 -53.07 -16.48
CA LEU A 7 26.81 -51.61 -16.29
C LEU A 7 25.36 -51.21 -16.21
N VAL A 8 24.92 -50.70 -15.03
CA VAL A 8 23.61 -50.09 -14.86
C VAL A 8 23.74 -48.61 -15.25
N PRO A 9 22.97 -48.12 -16.24
CA PRO A 9 23.00 -46.70 -16.56
C PRO A 9 22.29 -45.90 -15.47
N LEU A 10 23.01 -44.95 -14.88
CA LEU A 10 22.50 -43.96 -13.95
C LEU A 10 21.67 -42.92 -14.74
N ALA A 11 20.35 -43.04 -14.74
CA ALA A 11 19.47 -42.06 -15.34
C ALA A 11 19.48 -40.79 -14.47
N ALA A 12 20.14 -39.74 -14.95
CA ALA A 12 20.10 -38.41 -14.32
C ALA A 12 18.71 -37.82 -14.50
N LEU A 13 17.94 -37.77 -13.40
CA LEU A 13 16.64 -37.10 -13.33
C LEU A 13 16.92 -35.59 -13.28
N CYS A 14 16.86 -34.92 -14.43
CA CYS A 14 16.83 -33.46 -14.47
C CYS A 14 15.50 -32.97 -13.92
N LEU A 15 15.47 -32.61 -12.65
CA LEU A 15 14.38 -31.81 -12.05
C LEU A 15 14.44 -30.41 -12.68
N GLY A 16 13.66 -30.21 -13.72
CA GLY A 16 13.41 -28.90 -14.29
C GLY A 16 12.68 -28.06 -13.24
N VAL A 17 13.40 -27.13 -12.61
CA VAL A 17 12.78 -26.03 -11.86
C VAL A 17 12.01 -25.21 -12.88
N ALA A 18 10.68 -25.35 -12.89
CA ALA A 18 9.81 -24.46 -13.64
C ALA A 18 9.99 -23.05 -13.02
N ALA A 19 10.81 -22.22 -13.66
CA ALA A 19 10.82 -20.79 -13.40
C ALA A 19 9.40 -20.31 -13.70
N GLN A 20 8.64 -19.95 -12.68
CA GLN A 20 7.38 -19.27 -12.88
C GLN A 20 7.73 -17.94 -13.55
N ALA A 21 7.34 -17.80 -14.82
CA ALA A 21 7.46 -16.54 -15.52
C ALA A 21 6.67 -15.51 -14.72
N GLN A 22 7.36 -14.51 -14.20
CA GLN A 22 6.70 -13.36 -13.55
C GLN A 22 5.91 -12.66 -14.65
N GLU A 23 4.62 -12.44 -14.40
CA GLU A 23 3.74 -11.79 -15.37
C GLU A 23 4.29 -10.39 -15.66
N ASP A 24 4.45 -10.05 -16.94
CA ASP A 24 4.86 -8.70 -17.34
C ASP A 24 3.70 -7.74 -17.10
N VAL A 25 3.86 -6.85 -16.15
CA VAL A 25 2.85 -5.83 -15.78
C VAL A 25 3.25 -4.43 -16.23
N SER A 26 4.24 -4.30 -17.11
CA SER A 26 4.77 -2.99 -17.53
C SER A 26 3.70 -2.08 -18.12
N GLU A 27 2.79 -2.60 -18.94
CA GLU A 27 1.67 -1.83 -19.49
C GLU A 27 0.69 -1.39 -18.39
N LEU A 28 0.38 -2.29 -17.45
CA LEU A 28 -0.51 -1.99 -16.32
C LEU A 28 0.12 -0.95 -15.37
N VAL A 29 1.42 -1.03 -15.13
CA VAL A 29 2.18 -0.01 -14.39
C VAL A 29 2.05 1.34 -15.09
N GLY A 30 2.20 1.40 -16.42
CA GLY A 30 2.01 2.60 -17.22
C GLY A 30 0.65 3.26 -16.97
N VAL A 31 -0.42 2.47 -16.88
CA VAL A 31 -1.77 2.99 -16.54
C VAL A 31 -1.81 3.55 -15.11
N CYS A 32 -1.25 2.85 -14.14
CA CYS A 32 -1.30 3.27 -12.73
C CYS A 32 -0.55 4.60 -12.49
N VAL A 33 0.63 4.76 -13.10
CA VAL A 33 1.47 5.95 -12.88
C VAL A 33 0.90 7.22 -13.51
N THR A 34 -0.06 7.13 -14.44
CA THR A 34 -0.74 8.31 -14.99
C THR A 34 -1.41 9.16 -13.91
N CYS A 35 -1.85 8.54 -12.81
CA CYS A 35 -2.46 9.21 -11.66
C CYS A 35 -1.55 9.21 -10.43
N HIS A 36 -0.86 8.10 -10.17
CA HIS A 36 0.00 7.95 -8.99
C HIS A 36 1.42 8.51 -9.18
N GLY A 37 1.72 9.04 -10.37
CA GLY A 37 2.98 9.70 -10.72
C GLY A 37 4.04 8.75 -11.28
N GLU A 38 4.69 9.16 -12.36
CA GLU A 38 5.79 8.40 -13.00
C GLU A 38 7.05 8.34 -12.12
N ASP A 39 7.17 9.26 -11.17
CA ASP A 39 8.24 9.32 -10.17
C ASP A 39 7.71 9.03 -8.75
N GLY A 40 6.49 8.50 -8.65
CA GLY A 40 5.79 8.19 -7.41
C GLY A 40 5.12 9.39 -6.74
N ARG A 41 5.21 10.60 -7.31
CA ARG A 41 4.49 11.79 -6.83
C ARG A 41 3.15 11.89 -7.53
N PRO A 42 2.03 11.67 -6.82
CA PRO A 42 0.71 11.75 -7.42
C PRO A 42 0.44 13.10 -8.08
N ILE A 43 -0.31 13.06 -9.19
CA ILE A 43 -0.63 14.28 -9.95
C ILE A 43 -1.66 15.17 -9.26
N GLU A 44 -2.46 14.60 -8.35
CA GLU A 44 -3.47 15.32 -7.57
C GLU A 44 -3.23 15.15 -6.06
N PRO A 45 -3.54 16.18 -5.25
CA PRO A 45 -3.27 16.15 -3.81
C PRO A 45 -4.02 15.07 -3.02
N ASP A 46 -5.12 14.58 -3.53
CA ASP A 46 -5.94 13.55 -2.88
C ASP A 46 -5.66 12.13 -3.40
N TYR A 47 -4.73 11.97 -4.34
CA TYR A 47 -4.26 10.66 -4.77
C TYR A 47 -3.13 10.17 -3.85
N PRO A 48 -3.10 8.87 -3.51
CA PRO A 48 -2.07 8.36 -2.62
C PRO A 48 -0.74 8.12 -3.32
N ILE A 49 0.34 8.30 -2.58
CA ILE A 49 1.62 7.69 -2.89
C ILE A 49 1.47 6.18 -2.73
N ILE A 50 1.82 5.43 -3.79
CA ILE A 50 1.82 3.96 -3.79
C ILE A 50 3.23 3.37 -3.92
N TRP A 51 4.21 4.15 -4.36
CA TRP A 51 5.62 3.75 -4.41
C TRP A 51 6.17 3.54 -3.00
N GLY A 52 6.86 2.41 -2.78
CA GLY A 52 7.42 2.06 -1.48
C GLY A 52 6.38 1.77 -0.39
N GLN A 53 5.11 1.58 -0.79
CA GLN A 53 4.07 1.15 0.13
C GLN A 53 4.16 -0.37 0.36
N GLU A 54 3.68 -0.83 1.50
CA GLU A 54 3.72 -2.24 1.90
C GLU A 54 3.03 -3.17 0.89
N PHE A 55 3.72 -4.22 0.43
CA PHE A 55 3.22 -5.17 -0.56
C PHE A 55 1.84 -5.74 -0.22
N TYR A 56 1.69 -6.31 0.99
CA TYR A 56 0.42 -6.91 1.37
C TYR A 56 -0.71 -5.90 1.51
N TYR A 57 -0.39 -4.67 1.93
CA TYR A 57 -1.37 -3.59 1.95
C TYR A 57 -1.83 -3.26 0.53
N LEU A 58 -0.92 -3.02 -0.41
CA LEU A 58 -1.25 -2.74 -1.81
C LEU A 58 -2.12 -3.84 -2.41
N TYR A 59 -1.69 -5.10 -2.29
CA TYR A 59 -2.43 -6.24 -2.81
C TYR A 59 -3.85 -6.35 -2.23
N VAL A 60 -4.00 -6.17 -0.92
CA VAL A 60 -5.32 -6.18 -0.28
C VAL A 60 -6.18 -5.03 -0.77
N GLN A 61 -5.62 -3.81 -0.97
CA GLN A 61 -6.40 -2.69 -1.47
C GLN A 61 -6.92 -2.92 -2.90
N LEU A 62 -6.08 -3.46 -3.81
CA LEU A 62 -6.53 -3.82 -5.17
C LEU A 62 -7.71 -4.81 -5.13
N LYS A 63 -7.58 -5.87 -4.32
CA LYS A 63 -8.67 -6.84 -4.11
C LYS A 63 -9.93 -6.22 -3.50
N ASP A 64 -9.78 -5.29 -2.58
CA ASP A 64 -10.91 -4.66 -1.91
C ASP A 64 -11.66 -3.70 -2.84
N TYR A 65 -10.96 -3.01 -3.72
CA TYR A 65 -11.57 -2.22 -4.79
C TYR A 65 -12.32 -3.11 -5.77
N GLN A 66 -11.68 -4.18 -6.28
CA GLN A 66 -12.30 -5.12 -7.22
C GLN A 66 -13.56 -5.77 -6.64
N ALA A 67 -13.52 -6.15 -5.38
CA ALA A 67 -14.65 -6.78 -4.68
C ALA A 67 -15.70 -5.79 -4.14
N GLY A 68 -15.54 -4.48 -4.36
CA GLY A 68 -16.44 -3.44 -3.86
C GLY A 68 -16.39 -3.21 -2.34
N ARG A 69 -15.49 -3.87 -1.60
CA ARG A 69 -15.33 -3.67 -0.16
C ARG A 69 -14.72 -2.30 0.19
N ARG A 70 -13.98 -1.73 -0.76
CA ARG A 70 -13.52 -0.35 -0.74
C ARG A 70 -14.07 0.36 -1.98
N ALA A 71 -15.11 1.16 -1.80
CA ALA A 71 -15.71 1.90 -2.91
C ALA A 71 -14.83 3.08 -3.32
N ASN A 72 -14.65 3.27 -4.63
CA ASN A 72 -14.04 4.44 -5.24
C ASN A 72 -14.33 4.43 -6.74
N GLU A 73 -14.91 5.50 -7.24
CA GLU A 73 -15.38 5.60 -8.64
C GLU A 73 -14.23 5.53 -9.67
N ILE A 74 -13.02 5.93 -9.29
CA ILE A 74 -11.84 5.89 -10.15
C ILE A 74 -11.17 4.52 -10.06
N MET A 75 -10.89 4.04 -8.84
CA MET A 75 -10.08 2.84 -8.66
C MET A 75 -10.82 1.54 -8.99
N GLN A 76 -12.14 1.46 -8.78
CA GLN A 76 -12.89 0.24 -9.08
C GLN A 76 -12.81 -0.16 -10.57
N PRO A 77 -13.05 0.74 -11.55
CA PRO A 77 -12.86 0.41 -12.95
C PRO A 77 -11.42 0.02 -13.30
N MET A 78 -10.43 0.67 -12.66
CA MET A 78 -9.01 0.40 -12.94
C MET A 78 -8.57 -1.02 -12.58
N VAL A 79 -9.24 -1.66 -11.62
CA VAL A 79 -8.88 -2.99 -11.12
C VAL A 79 -9.88 -4.08 -11.50
N ALA A 80 -10.97 -3.74 -12.20
CA ALA A 80 -12.10 -4.63 -12.44
C ALA A 80 -11.69 -5.96 -13.09
N ASP A 81 -10.82 -5.89 -14.09
CA ASP A 81 -10.41 -7.04 -14.92
C ASP A 81 -9.04 -7.60 -14.53
N LEU A 82 -8.39 -7.08 -13.47
CA LEU A 82 -7.09 -7.58 -13.05
C LEU A 82 -7.20 -9.00 -12.51
N THR A 83 -6.31 -9.88 -12.97
CA THR A 83 -6.16 -11.21 -12.38
C THR A 83 -5.50 -11.09 -11.00
N LYS A 84 -5.58 -12.17 -10.23
CA LYS A 84 -4.88 -12.26 -8.93
C LYS A 84 -3.37 -12.08 -9.10
N GLU A 85 -2.81 -12.69 -10.13
CA GLU A 85 -1.38 -12.67 -10.46
C GLU A 85 -0.94 -11.25 -10.84
N GLN A 86 -1.72 -10.54 -11.64
CA GLN A 86 -1.49 -9.13 -11.99
C GLN A 86 -1.55 -8.22 -10.77
N MET A 87 -2.54 -8.38 -9.90
CA MET A 87 -2.61 -7.62 -8.64
C MET A 87 -1.40 -7.87 -7.74
N GLN A 88 -0.91 -9.11 -7.68
CA GLN A 88 0.30 -9.44 -6.91
C GLN A 88 1.55 -8.81 -7.54
N ALA A 89 1.72 -8.92 -8.85
CA ALA A 89 2.85 -8.37 -9.55
C ALA A 89 2.88 -6.82 -9.50
N LEU A 90 1.74 -6.15 -9.63
CA LEU A 90 1.62 -4.71 -9.41
C LEU A 90 1.98 -4.30 -7.98
N ALA A 91 1.45 -5.02 -6.98
CA ALA A 91 1.78 -4.75 -5.58
C ALA A 91 3.28 -4.94 -5.30
N GLN A 92 3.90 -5.97 -5.90
CA GLN A 92 5.34 -6.21 -5.80
C GLN A 92 6.12 -5.07 -6.43
N TYR A 93 5.80 -4.72 -7.68
CA TYR A 93 6.45 -3.63 -8.40
C TYR A 93 6.46 -2.33 -7.61
N PHE A 94 5.28 -1.87 -7.14
CA PHE A 94 5.18 -0.61 -6.42
C PHE A 94 5.81 -0.65 -5.02
N SER A 95 5.79 -1.80 -4.34
CA SER A 95 6.42 -1.93 -3.02
C SER A 95 7.94 -1.88 -3.05
N GLU A 96 8.56 -2.24 -4.17
CA GLU A 96 10.01 -2.21 -4.38
C GLU A 96 10.54 -0.82 -4.79
N GLN A 97 9.65 0.11 -5.10
CA GLN A 97 10.04 1.47 -5.44
C GLN A 97 10.47 2.27 -4.20
N SER A 98 11.27 3.31 -4.42
CA SER A 98 11.60 4.24 -3.35
C SER A 98 10.43 5.16 -3.02
N TRP A 99 10.12 5.33 -1.73
CA TRP A 99 9.10 6.30 -1.31
C TRP A 99 9.52 7.72 -1.69
N PRO A 100 8.71 8.48 -2.44
CA PRO A 100 9.07 9.81 -2.88
C PRO A 100 8.91 10.85 -1.75
N THR A 101 9.58 11.98 -1.91
CA THR A 101 9.34 13.15 -1.08
C THR A 101 8.45 14.13 -1.85
N ILE A 102 7.28 14.47 -1.31
CA ILE A 102 6.34 15.42 -1.92
C ILE A 102 6.58 16.87 -1.48
N GLY A 103 7.54 17.10 -0.59
CA GLY A 103 7.92 18.45 -0.14
C GLY A 103 6.91 19.14 0.79
N TYR A 104 5.86 18.41 1.22
CA TYR A 104 4.86 18.95 2.14
C TYR A 104 5.46 19.22 3.52
N ARG A 105 5.04 20.34 4.14
CA ARG A 105 5.41 20.73 5.50
C ARG A 105 4.17 21.15 6.28
N ALA A 106 3.90 20.46 7.38
CA ALA A 106 2.81 20.80 8.28
C ALA A 106 3.10 22.11 9.04
N GLY A 107 2.05 22.87 9.34
CA GLY A 107 2.11 24.01 10.26
C GLY A 107 2.38 23.59 11.71
N GLY A 108 2.94 24.47 12.53
CA GLY A 108 3.28 24.15 13.91
C GLY A 108 2.07 23.75 14.76
N ALA A 109 0.90 24.35 14.56
CA ALA A 109 -0.33 23.99 15.23
C ALA A 109 -0.79 22.58 14.88
N ASP A 110 -0.77 22.20 13.59
CA ASP A 110 -1.12 20.88 13.12
C ASP A 110 -0.17 19.81 13.64
N ILE A 111 1.14 20.13 13.71
CA ILE A 111 2.13 19.21 14.30
C ILE A 111 1.79 18.91 15.75
N ALA A 112 1.49 19.93 16.58
CA ALA A 112 1.19 19.74 17.99
C ALA A 112 -0.10 18.96 18.21
N SER A 113 -1.20 19.36 17.56
CA SER A 113 -2.51 18.72 17.66
C SER A 113 -2.50 17.32 17.08
N GLY A 114 -1.95 17.14 15.88
CA GLY A 114 -1.84 15.86 15.21
C GLY A 114 -1.01 14.86 16.00
N LYS A 115 0.14 15.26 16.54
CA LYS A 115 0.96 14.42 17.42
C LYS A 115 0.20 13.97 18.66
N THR A 116 -0.59 14.86 19.28
CA THR A 116 -1.45 14.52 20.42
C THR A 116 -2.51 13.50 20.03
N ALA A 117 -3.21 13.73 18.91
CA ALA A 117 -4.28 12.87 18.45
C ALA A 117 -3.79 11.47 18.06
N VAL A 118 -2.68 11.34 17.32
CA VAL A 118 -2.11 10.02 16.97
C VAL A 118 -1.59 9.29 18.20
N GLY A 119 -1.10 10.03 19.23
CA GLY A 119 -0.69 9.46 20.51
C GLY A 119 -1.88 8.89 21.28
N ALA A 120 -2.99 9.63 21.36
CA ALA A 120 -4.22 9.19 22.00
C ALA A 120 -4.81 7.93 21.33
N GLY A 121 -4.73 7.85 20.00
CA GLY A 121 -5.16 6.68 19.23
C GLY A 121 -4.19 5.51 19.25
N GLN A 122 -3.03 5.64 19.88
CA GLN A 122 -2.00 4.61 19.95
C GLN A 122 -1.59 4.07 18.56
N CYS A 123 -1.61 4.95 17.55
CA CYS A 123 -1.43 4.59 16.14
C CYS A 123 -0.10 3.87 15.86
N THR A 124 0.94 4.17 16.65
CA THR A 124 2.27 3.55 16.56
C THR A 124 2.29 2.07 16.93
N GLN A 125 1.29 1.55 17.63
CA GLN A 125 1.21 0.11 17.94
C GLN A 125 1.07 -0.76 16.69
N CYS A 126 0.41 -0.22 15.65
CA CYS A 126 0.23 -0.91 14.38
C CYS A 126 1.14 -0.34 13.29
N HIS A 127 1.21 1.02 13.19
CA HIS A 127 1.93 1.69 12.12
C HIS A 127 3.43 1.89 12.39
N LEU A 128 3.96 1.34 13.49
CA LEU A 128 5.31 1.48 14.02
C LEU A 128 5.61 2.91 14.54
N GLY A 129 6.73 3.08 15.25
CA GLY A 129 7.08 4.34 15.90
C GLY A 129 7.35 5.51 14.94
N ASP A 130 7.74 5.20 13.71
CA ASP A 130 8.04 6.14 12.63
C ASP A 130 6.96 6.17 11.53
N PHE A 131 5.86 5.46 11.73
CA PHE A 131 4.74 5.34 10.80
C PHE A 131 5.12 4.78 9.41
N THR A 132 6.15 3.96 9.33
CA THR A 132 6.57 3.29 8.09
C THR A 132 5.67 2.12 7.72
N GLY A 133 4.91 1.60 8.67
CA GLY A 133 4.03 0.45 8.45
C GLY A 133 4.75 -0.89 8.41
N SER A 134 3.99 -1.95 8.20
CA SER A 134 4.52 -3.32 8.08
C SER A 134 3.44 -4.26 7.54
N SER A 135 3.75 -5.04 6.54
CA SER A 135 2.85 -6.08 6.01
C SER A 135 1.50 -5.51 5.51
N ARG A 136 0.40 -5.74 6.24
CA ARG A 136 -0.94 -5.23 5.90
C ARG A 136 -1.22 -3.84 6.47
N VAL A 137 -0.35 -3.36 7.33
CA VAL A 137 -0.46 -2.04 7.95
C VAL A 137 0.32 -1.04 7.10
N PRO A 138 -0.34 -0.03 6.52
CA PRO A 138 0.33 0.85 5.56
C PRO A 138 1.29 1.82 6.21
N ARG A 139 2.27 2.25 5.42
CA ARG A 139 3.05 3.44 5.68
C ARG A 139 2.14 4.67 5.62
N LEU A 140 2.26 5.54 6.62
CA LEU A 140 1.55 6.82 6.73
C LEU A 140 2.50 8.02 6.66
N ALA A 141 3.74 7.87 7.15
CA ALA A 141 4.74 8.93 7.16
C ALA A 141 5.04 9.45 5.75
N GLY A 142 4.86 10.75 5.55
CA GLY A 142 5.09 11.43 4.28
C GLY A 142 4.05 11.12 3.19
N GLN A 143 2.91 10.50 3.53
CA GLN A 143 1.80 10.30 2.62
C GLN A 143 1.08 11.63 2.34
N ASN A 144 0.41 11.74 1.20
CA ASN A 144 -0.36 12.92 0.81
C ASN A 144 -1.38 13.30 1.89
N PRO A 145 -1.31 14.49 2.51
CA PRO A 145 -2.19 14.85 3.63
C PRO A 145 -3.67 14.90 3.23
N ALA A 146 -4.01 15.39 2.04
CA ALA A 146 -5.39 15.41 1.58
C ALA A 146 -5.95 13.99 1.39
N TYR A 147 -5.14 13.05 0.89
CA TYR A 147 -5.52 11.65 0.84
C TYR A 147 -5.70 11.04 2.24
N LEU A 148 -4.81 11.33 3.19
CA LEU A 148 -4.92 10.86 4.57
C LEU A 148 -6.18 11.37 5.23
N GLU A 149 -6.46 12.69 5.13
CA GLU A 149 -7.65 13.34 5.65
C GLU A 149 -8.92 12.65 5.12
N ARG A 150 -9.10 12.64 3.78
CA ARG A 150 -10.25 12.00 3.15
C ARG A 150 -10.40 10.55 3.59
N THR A 151 -9.32 9.77 3.58
CA THR A 151 -9.36 8.35 3.95
C THR A 151 -9.80 8.13 5.40
N MET A 152 -9.33 8.95 6.35
CA MET A 152 -9.72 8.84 7.76
C MET A 152 -11.15 9.31 7.98
N LEU A 153 -11.61 10.37 7.30
CA LEU A 153 -13.00 10.81 7.31
C LEU A 153 -13.95 9.76 6.70
N ASP A 154 -13.54 9.14 5.58
CA ASP A 154 -14.30 8.05 4.95
C ASP A 154 -14.45 6.83 5.89
N LEU A 155 -13.41 6.51 6.65
CA LEU A 155 -13.46 5.47 7.68
C LEU A 155 -14.38 5.89 8.84
N LYS A 156 -14.26 7.11 9.35
CA LYS A 156 -15.14 7.66 10.41
C LYS A 156 -16.60 7.59 10.02
N ASN A 157 -16.92 8.05 8.81
CA ASN A 157 -18.27 8.17 8.26
C ASN A 157 -18.80 6.85 7.66
N ARG A 158 -18.03 5.77 7.72
CA ARG A 158 -18.39 4.45 7.17
C ARG A 158 -18.65 4.47 5.66
N ILE A 159 -17.99 5.33 4.93
CA ILE A 159 -17.93 5.34 3.46
C ILE A 159 -16.91 4.27 3.02
N ARG A 160 -15.75 4.24 3.66
CA ARG A 160 -14.76 3.18 3.49
C ARG A 160 -15.03 2.05 4.50
N LEU A 161 -15.39 0.86 4.01
CA LEU A 161 -15.88 -0.25 4.84
C LEU A 161 -14.88 -1.38 5.09
N ASN A 162 -13.75 -1.39 4.36
CA ASN A 162 -12.79 -2.49 4.40
C ASN A 162 -11.86 -2.51 5.63
N ALA A 163 -12.09 -1.62 6.60
CA ALA A 163 -11.35 -1.58 7.88
C ALA A 163 -12.28 -1.15 9.03
N PRO A 164 -13.20 -2.04 9.47
CA PRO A 164 -14.25 -1.70 10.45
C PRO A 164 -13.70 -1.33 11.85
N ASP A 165 -12.56 -1.89 12.24
CA ASP A 165 -11.83 -1.53 13.46
C ASP A 165 -11.33 -0.07 13.41
N LYS A 166 -10.84 0.39 12.26
CA LYS A 166 -10.45 1.79 12.06
C LYS A 166 -11.66 2.72 12.05
N SER A 167 -12.78 2.29 11.45
CA SER A 167 -14.03 3.05 11.50
C SER A 167 -14.51 3.24 12.96
N ALA A 168 -14.35 2.23 13.80
CA ALA A 168 -14.67 2.35 15.23
C ALA A 168 -13.75 3.34 15.95
N LEU A 169 -12.44 3.29 15.66
CA LEU A 169 -11.45 4.19 16.24
C LEU A 169 -11.71 5.65 15.86
N PHE A 170 -11.87 5.95 14.56
CA PHE A 170 -12.00 7.32 14.08
C PHE A 170 -13.30 8.00 14.51
N ARG A 171 -14.35 7.27 14.87
CA ARG A 171 -15.57 7.87 15.43
C ARG A 171 -15.38 8.59 16.76
N ALA A 172 -14.30 8.31 17.48
CA ALA A 172 -13.98 8.96 18.74
C ALA A 172 -13.29 10.34 18.57
N TYR A 173 -12.98 10.74 17.34
CA TYR A 173 -12.27 11.99 17.03
C TYR A 173 -13.18 13.02 16.38
N GLU A 174 -12.95 14.29 16.67
CA GLU A 174 -13.54 15.39 15.91
C GLU A 174 -12.85 15.49 14.52
N ASP A 175 -13.53 16.12 13.57
CA ASP A 175 -12.98 16.25 12.21
C ASP A 175 -11.66 17.06 12.19
N ASN A 176 -11.56 18.08 13.05
CA ASN A 176 -10.34 18.87 13.20
C ASN A 176 -9.14 18.05 13.73
N ASP A 177 -9.40 17.05 14.58
CA ASP A 177 -8.33 16.14 15.03
C ASP A 177 -7.84 15.28 13.85
N ILE A 178 -8.76 14.82 13.01
CA ILE A 178 -8.44 14.03 11.82
C ILE A 178 -7.64 14.85 10.81
N VAL A 179 -8.01 16.11 10.58
CA VAL A 179 -7.26 17.05 9.74
C VAL A 179 -5.84 17.23 10.29
N ALA A 180 -5.71 17.50 11.59
CA ALA A 180 -4.41 17.67 12.25
C ALA A 180 -3.54 16.40 12.16
N MET A 181 -4.13 15.20 12.35
CA MET A 181 -3.44 13.92 12.15
C MET A 181 -2.91 13.77 10.73
N ALA A 182 -3.74 14.08 9.72
CA ALA A 182 -3.36 13.99 8.31
C ALA A 182 -2.18 14.90 7.98
N HIS A 183 -2.23 16.14 8.44
CA HIS A 183 -1.16 17.12 8.25
C HIS A 183 0.12 16.71 8.98
N TYR A 184 0.02 16.26 10.23
CA TYR A 184 1.17 15.78 11.00
C TYR A 184 1.87 14.61 10.31
N LEU A 185 1.12 13.58 9.92
CA LEU A 185 1.65 12.38 9.26
C LEU A 185 2.22 12.68 7.88
N GLY A 186 1.52 13.51 7.09
CA GLY A 186 1.98 13.94 5.78
C GLY A 186 3.25 14.81 5.83
N GLY A 187 3.44 15.56 6.91
CA GLY A 187 4.63 16.39 7.15
C GLY A 187 5.84 15.62 7.70
N MET A 188 5.68 14.33 8.03
CA MET A 188 6.81 13.51 8.49
C MET A 188 7.78 13.24 7.35
N SER A 189 9.07 13.47 7.59
CA SER A 189 10.10 13.12 6.61
C SER A 189 10.20 11.60 6.45
N SER A 190 10.22 11.15 5.20
CA SER A 190 10.65 9.78 4.87
C SER A 190 12.14 9.66 5.19
N ARG A 191 12.51 8.86 6.17
CA ARG A 191 13.89 8.42 6.37
C ARG A 191 14.10 7.13 5.60
#